data_3e65dee7d25823e72a9cbbb895994e94
#
_entry.id   3e65dee7d25823e72a9cbbb895994e94
#
_cell.length_a   1.000
_cell.length_b   1.000
_cell.length_c   1.000
_cell.angle_alpha   90.00
_cell.angle_beta   90.00
_cell.angle_gamma   90.00
#
_symmetry.space_group_name_H-M   'P 1'
#
loop_
_entity.id
_entity.type
_entity.pdbx_description
1 polymer ?
#
loop_
_entity_poly.entity_id
_entity_poly.type
_entity_poly.pdbx_seq_one_letter_code
_entity_poly.pdbx_strand_id
1 'polypeptide(L)'
;IPAGVWPVMLTPFAATGEIDWNALDALVDWYIDAGVAGLFTVCLSSEMYQLAPEERLQLAAGVIERAGGRVPVVAAGAFGDSTAAQADMAARLYDTGLDAVVLTANQLAAEDESEDVWKKRAAAIFDACDGIPLGLYECPRPYHRKLSPDTLGWAAGTGRIFFYKDTCCSMPAIRGKLAAIDG
;
A
#
# COMPACT_ATOMS: atom_id res chain seq x y z
N ILE A 1 -13.35 2.98 3.62
CA ILE A 1 -12.86 1.67 3.09
C ILE A 1 -13.79 0.58 3.60
N PRO A 2 -14.44 -0.23 2.73
CA PRO A 2 -15.37 -1.27 3.15
C PRO A 2 -14.66 -2.41 3.86
N ALA A 3 -15.35 -3.05 4.83
CA ALA A 3 -14.89 -4.26 5.46
C ALA A 3 -15.02 -5.46 4.51
N GLY A 4 -14.08 -6.39 4.55
CA GLY A 4 -14.10 -7.60 3.73
C GLY A 4 -12.71 -8.03 3.26
N VAL A 5 -12.68 -8.86 2.23
CA VAL A 5 -11.43 -9.39 1.65
C VAL A 5 -10.82 -8.36 0.69
N TRP A 6 -9.54 -8.09 0.87
CA TRP A 6 -8.71 -7.25 0.01
C TRP A 6 -7.54 -8.08 -0.50
N PRO A 7 -7.64 -8.70 -1.68
CA PRO A 7 -6.55 -9.49 -2.23
C PRO A 7 -5.35 -8.60 -2.56
N VAL A 8 -4.15 -9.11 -2.27
CA VAL A 8 -2.91 -8.59 -2.83
C VAL A 8 -2.79 -9.13 -4.25
N MET A 9 -2.92 -8.27 -5.24
CA MET A 9 -3.00 -8.68 -6.63
C MET A 9 -1.66 -9.19 -7.16
N LEU A 10 -1.71 -10.14 -8.08
CA LEU A 10 -0.60 -10.52 -8.94
C LEU A 10 -0.55 -9.58 -10.15
N THR A 11 0.63 -9.46 -10.76
CA THR A 11 0.78 -8.85 -12.09
C THR A 11 1.06 -9.96 -13.10
N PRO A 12 0.14 -10.25 -14.03
CA PRO A 12 0.44 -11.17 -15.12
C PRO A 12 1.46 -10.56 -16.08
N PHE A 13 2.45 -11.35 -16.47
CA PHE A 13 3.45 -10.97 -17.48
C PHE A 13 3.38 -11.89 -18.68
N ALA A 14 3.54 -11.32 -19.87
CA ALA A 14 3.74 -12.06 -21.10
C ALA A 14 5.14 -12.73 -21.12
N ALA A 15 5.36 -13.65 -22.03
CA ALA A 15 6.67 -14.29 -22.20
C ALA A 15 7.81 -13.28 -22.57
N THR A 16 7.46 -12.09 -23.01
CA THR A 16 8.39 -10.96 -23.26
C THR A 16 8.83 -10.24 -21.99
N GLY A 17 8.16 -10.48 -20.86
CA GLY A 17 8.37 -9.77 -19.60
C GLY A 17 7.53 -8.49 -19.45
N GLU A 18 6.74 -8.12 -20.46
CA GLU A 18 5.80 -7.00 -20.38
C GLU A 18 4.51 -7.39 -19.64
N ILE A 19 3.79 -6.41 -19.08
CA ILE A 19 2.50 -6.66 -18.42
C ILE A 19 1.52 -7.20 -19.48
N ASP A 20 0.90 -8.35 -19.18
CA ASP A 20 -0.19 -8.91 -19.98
C ASP A 20 -1.53 -8.26 -19.55
N TRP A 21 -1.91 -7.21 -20.25
CA TRP A 21 -3.11 -6.43 -19.95
C TRP A 21 -4.40 -7.24 -20.07
N ASN A 22 -4.49 -8.17 -21.04
CA ASN A 22 -5.67 -9.02 -21.18
C ASN A 22 -5.82 -9.99 -20.00
N ALA A 23 -4.72 -10.57 -19.56
CA ALA A 23 -4.72 -11.43 -18.38
C ALA A 23 -4.96 -10.63 -17.09
N LEU A 24 -4.48 -9.38 -16.99
CA LEU A 24 -4.76 -8.48 -15.88
C LEU A 24 -6.25 -8.14 -15.78
N ASP A 25 -6.88 -7.81 -16.90
CA ASP A 25 -8.31 -7.53 -16.98
C ASP A 25 -9.16 -8.72 -16.51
N ALA A 26 -8.83 -9.92 -17.00
CA ALA A 26 -9.50 -11.14 -16.58
C ALA A 26 -9.30 -11.43 -15.06
N LEU A 27 -8.10 -11.13 -14.53
CA LEU A 27 -7.81 -11.29 -13.11
C LEU A 27 -8.58 -10.30 -12.23
N VAL A 28 -8.70 -9.03 -12.65
CA VAL A 28 -9.52 -8.02 -11.95
C VAL A 28 -10.97 -8.47 -11.89
N ASP A 29 -11.55 -8.88 -13.01
CA ASP A 29 -12.93 -9.37 -13.05
C ASP A 29 -13.12 -10.59 -12.14
N TRP A 30 -12.19 -11.53 -12.20
CA TRP A 30 -12.25 -12.73 -11.36
C TRP A 30 -12.25 -12.39 -9.86
N TYR A 31 -11.43 -11.44 -9.41
CA TYR A 31 -11.46 -10.98 -8.02
C TYR A 31 -12.80 -10.34 -7.66
N ILE A 32 -13.32 -9.47 -8.53
CA ILE A 32 -14.57 -8.77 -8.28
C ILE A 32 -15.75 -9.75 -8.24
N ASP A 33 -15.82 -10.69 -9.17
CA ASP A 33 -16.84 -11.74 -9.22
C ASP A 33 -16.79 -12.67 -7.99
N ALA A 34 -15.60 -12.86 -7.41
CA ALA A 34 -15.43 -13.57 -6.15
C ALA A 34 -15.92 -12.79 -4.91
N GLY A 35 -16.38 -11.55 -5.07
CA GLY A 35 -16.99 -10.75 -4.01
C GLY A 35 -15.99 -10.06 -3.08
N VAL A 36 -14.83 -9.64 -3.59
CA VAL A 36 -13.85 -8.88 -2.80
C VAL A 36 -14.38 -7.48 -2.43
N ALA A 37 -13.94 -6.95 -1.29
CA ALA A 37 -14.32 -5.63 -0.82
C ALA A 37 -13.49 -4.50 -1.45
N GLY A 38 -12.36 -4.82 -2.04
CA GLY A 38 -11.46 -3.91 -2.73
C GLY A 38 -10.24 -4.63 -3.27
N LEU A 39 -9.37 -3.93 -3.98
CA LEU A 39 -8.17 -4.47 -4.61
C LEU A 39 -6.91 -3.77 -4.09
N PHE A 40 -5.85 -4.52 -3.81
CA PHE A 40 -4.54 -3.98 -3.48
C PHE A 40 -3.55 -4.33 -4.59
N THR A 41 -3.34 -3.39 -5.50
CA THR A 41 -2.37 -3.50 -6.61
C THR A 41 -1.01 -2.89 -6.25
N VAL A 42 -0.02 -3.00 -7.12
CA VAL A 42 1.34 -2.49 -6.90
C VAL A 42 1.86 -2.85 -5.51
N CYS A 43 1.68 -4.10 -5.10
CA CYS A 43 2.14 -4.63 -3.82
C CYS A 43 3.27 -5.64 -4.01
N LEU A 44 3.73 -6.29 -2.94
CA LEU A 44 4.82 -7.28 -3.04
C LEU A 44 4.45 -8.42 -4.00
N SER A 45 3.22 -8.92 -3.96
CA SER A 45 2.73 -9.96 -4.88
C SER A 45 2.59 -9.49 -6.32
N SER A 46 2.49 -8.19 -6.55
CA SER A 46 2.50 -7.56 -7.88
C SER A 46 3.92 -7.33 -8.41
N GLU A 47 4.94 -7.83 -7.73
CA GLU A 47 6.35 -7.64 -8.07
C GLU A 47 6.78 -6.16 -8.09
N MET A 48 6.24 -5.36 -7.16
CA MET A 48 6.36 -3.89 -7.13
C MET A 48 7.81 -3.36 -7.20
N TYR A 49 8.80 -4.16 -6.75
CA TYR A 49 10.21 -3.75 -6.78
C TYR A 49 10.89 -4.01 -8.14
N GLN A 50 10.33 -4.86 -8.99
CA GLN A 50 10.79 -5.14 -10.34
C GLN A 50 10.18 -4.19 -11.36
N LEU A 51 9.01 -3.62 -11.07
CA LEU A 51 8.34 -2.65 -11.92
C LEU A 51 9.08 -1.31 -11.94
N ALA A 52 9.29 -0.74 -13.12
CA ALA A 52 9.76 0.64 -13.27
C ALA A 52 8.71 1.64 -12.71
N PRO A 53 9.12 2.89 -12.36
CA PRO A 53 8.18 3.88 -11.85
C PRO A 53 6.93 4.06 -12.71
N GLU A 54 7.12 4.17 -14.03
CA GLU A 54 6.02 4.34 -15.00
C GLU A 54 5.13 3.08 -15.09
N GLU A 55 5.71 1.90 -15.00
CA GLU A 55 4.93 0.64 -15.00
C GLU A 55 4.02 0.54 -13.76
N ARG A 56 4.47 1.03 -12.60
CA ARG A 56 3.63 1.09 -11.39
C ARG A 56 2.42 1.99 -11.59
N LEU A 57 2.60 3.16 -12.23
CA LEU A 57 1.52 4.08 -12.55
C LEU A 57 0.55 3.46 -13.56
N GLN A 58 1.08 2.85 -14.63
CA GLN A 58 0.27 2.18 -15.65
C GLN A 58 -0.51 1.00 -15.06
N LEU A 59 0.13 0.18 -14.21
CA LEU A 59 -0.53 -0.94 -13.54
C LEU A 59 -1.68 -0.45 -12.64
N ALA A 60 -1.45 0.59 -11.83
CA ALA A 60 -2.50 1.17 -10.99
C ALA A 60 -3.66 1.70 -11.85
N ALA A 61 -3.37 2.49 -12.89
CA ALA A 61 -4.38 3.05 -13.79
C ALA A 61 -5.19 1.95 -14.51
N GLY A 62 -4.52 0.91 -15.04
CA GLY A 62 -5.20 -0.21 -15.71
C GLY A 62 -6.13 -0.98 -14.78
N VAL A 63 -5.70 -1.25 -13.52
CA VAL A 63 -6.57 -1.91 -12.53
C VAL A 63 -7.77 -1.03 -12.18
N ILE A 64 -7.59 0.29 -12.01
CA ILE A 64 -8.67 1.24 -11.73
C ILE A 64 -9.66 1.30 -12.89
N GLU A 65 -9.16 1.43 -14.12
CA GLU A 65 -9.98 1.45 -15.33
C GLU A 65 -10.83 0.16 -15.43
N ARG A 66 -10.18 -1.00 -15.25
CA ARG A 66 -10.90 -2.29 -15.31
C ARG A 66 -11.87 -2.47 -14.15
N ALA A 67 -11.53 -2.05 -12.95
CA ALA A 67 -12.44 -2.09 -11.81
C ALA A 67 -13.70 -1.25 -12.06
N GLY A 68 -13.57 -0.12 -12.77
CA GLY A 68 -14.71 0.70 -13.22
C GLY A 68 -15.58 1.19 -12.06
N GLY A 69 -15.00 1.45 -10.88
CA GLY A 69 -15.74 1.87 -9.69
C GLY A 69 -16.54 0.76 -9.01
N ARG A 70 -16.45 -0.50 -9.44
CA ARG A 70 -17.16 -1.63 -8.82
C ARG A 70 -16.67 -1.93 -7.40
N VAL A 71 -15.38 -1.73 -7.16
CA VAL A 71 -14.71 -1.86 -5.86
C VAL A 71 -13.60 -0.81 -5.75
N PRO A 72 -13.25 -0.33 -4.54
CA PRO A 72 -12.12 0.57 -4.36
C PRO A 72 -10.78 -0.13 -4.62
N VAL A 73 -9.79 0.69 -5.06
CA VAL A 73 -8.43 0.22 -5.40
C VAL A 73 -7.40 1.00 -4.60
N VAL A 74 -6.49 0.28 -3.94
CA VAL A 74 -5.33 0.87 -3.25
C VAL A 74 -4.02 0.31 -3.83
N ALA A 75 -2.93 1.07 -3.73
CA ALA A 75 -1.61 0.65 -4.20
C ALA A 75 -0.50 1.06 -3.24
N ALA A 76 0.62 0.32 -3.20
CA ALA A 76 1.81 0.77 -2.48
C ALA A 76 2.46 1.95 -3.22
N GLY A 77 2.89 3.00 -2.50
CA GLY A 77 3.29 4.26 -3.11
C GLY A 77 4.54 4.96 -2.56
N ALA A 78 5.14 4.48 -1.48
CA ALA A 78 6.31 5.14 -0.89
C ALA A 78 7.64 4.70 -1.55
N PHE A 79 7.76 4.88 -2.86
CA PHE A 79 8.98 4.53 -3.59
C PHE A 79 9.87 5.75 -3.79
N GLY A 80 11.17 5.61 -3.54
CA GLY A 80 12.17 6.65 -3.73
C GLY A 80 13.19 6.71 -2.60
N ASP A 81 14.32 7.35 -2.86
CA ASP A 81 15.48 7.40 -1.95
C ASP A 81 15.42 8.54 -0.94
N SER A 82 14.37 9.36 -1.00
CA SER A 82 14.14 10.47 -0.09
C SER A 82 12.66 10.63 0.23
N THR A 83 12.34 11.26 1.37
CA THR A 83 10.97 11.58 1.76
C THR A 83 10.23 12.39 0.68
N ALA A 84 10.93 13.32 0.01
CA ALA A 84 10.35 14.10 -1.07
C ALA A 84 10.02 13.24 -2.30
N ALA A 85 10.93 12.35 -2.71
CA ALA A 85 10.69 11.43 -3.82
C ALA A 85 9.56 10.42 -3.51
N GLN A 86 9.49 9.96 -2.26
CA GLN A 86 8.41 9.07 -1.80
C GLN A 86 7.05 9.76 -1.82
N ALA A 87 6.99 11.02 -1.38
CA ALA A 87 5.76 11.82 -1.42
C ALA A 87 5.34 12.14 -2.86
N ASP A 88 6.29 12.49 -3.74
CA ASP A 88 6.02 12.72 -5.17
C ASP A 88 5.43 11.46 -5.83
N MET A 89 6.03 10.30 -5.62
CA MET A 89 5.51 9.04 -6.18
C MET A 89 4.13 8.70 -5.60
N ALA A 90 3.89 8.95 -4.31
CA ALA A 90 2.59 8.75 -3.70
C ALA A 90 1.52 9.65 -4.33
N ALA A 91 1.84 10.91 -4.57
CA ALA A 91 0.95 11.85 -5.25
C ALA A 91 0.65 11.42 -6.69
N ARG A 92 1.68 11.07 -7.47
CA ARG A 92 1.53 10.57 -8.85
C ARG A 92 0.67 9.31 -8.93
N LEU A 93 0.81 8.39 -7.97
CA LEU A 93 -0.03 7.19 -7.89
C LEU A 93 -1.48 7.57 -7.51
N TYR A 94 -1.67 8.49 -6.58
CA TYR A 94 -3.02 8.96 -6.23
C TYR A 94 -3.72 9.63 -7.41
N ASP A 95 -2.98 10.39 -8.22
CA ASP A 95 -3.49 11.05 -9.44
C ASP A 95 -3.97 10.06 -10.50
N THR A 96 -3.61 8.78 -10.43
CA THR A 96 -4.21 7.74 -11.30
C THR A 96 -5.65 7.41 -10.93
N GLY A 97 -6.15 7.86 -9.78
CA GLY A 97 -7.53 7.64 -9.31
C GLY A 97 -7.65 6.59 -8.20
N LEU A 98 -6.57 6.29 -7.47
CA LEU A 98 -6.61 5.39 -6.29
C LEU A 98 -7.50 5.95 -5.18
N ASP A 99 -8.16 5.07 -4.44
CA ASP A 99 -8.91 5.42 -3.23
C ASP A 99 -7.99 5.69 -2.04
N ALA A 100 -6.81 5.09 -1.99
CA ALA A 100 -5.75 5.39 -1.03
C ALA A 100 -4.38 4.92 -1.52
N VAL A 101 -3.31 5.57 -1.01
CA VAL A 101 -1.93 5.15 -1.24
C VAL A 101 -1.37 4.50 0.02
N VAL A 102 -0.79 3.31 -0.12
CA VAL A 102 -0.29 2.50 1.00
C VAL A 102 1.23 2.65 1.13
N LEU A 103 1.69 3.25 2.22
CA LEU A 103 3.10 3.42 2.52
C LEU A 103 3.65 2.12 3.13
N THR A 104 4.75 1.60 2.60
CA THR A 104 5.39 0.41 3.18
C THR A 104 6.31 0.80 4.34
N ALA A 105 6.11 0.20 5.51
CA ALA A 105 6.80 0.59 6.73
C ALA A 105 8.34 0.53 6.63
N ASN A 106 8.86 -0.41 5.85
CA ASN A 106 10.30 -0.59 5.65
C ASN A 106 10.95 0.43 4.70
N GLN A 107 10.18 1.22 3.97
CA GLN A 107 10.73 2.28 3.11
C GLN A 107 10.89 3.62 3.86
N LEU A 108 10.25 3.75 5.03
CA LEU A 108 10.28 4.99 5.80
C LEU A 108 11.48 5.09 6.76
N ALA A 109 12.12 3.97 7.09
CA ALA A 109 13.34 3.96 7.90
C ALA A 109 14.16 2.71 7.59
N ALA A 110 15.49 2.75 7.73
CA ALA A 110 16.35 1.59 7.58
C ALA A 110 16.13 0.56 8.71
N GLU A 111 16.58 -0.68 8.52
CA GLU A 111 16.31 -1.78 9.44
C GLU A 111 16.81 -1.51 10.88
N ASP A 112 17.95 -0.83 11.01
CA ASP A 112 18.62 -0.49 12.26
C ASP A 112 18.19 0.88 12.84
N GLU A 113 17.37 1.65 12.13
CA GLU A 113 16.87 2.94 12.62
C GLU A 113 15.69 2.77 13.58
N SER A 114 15.58 3.69 14.54
CA SER A 114 14.54 3.66 15.58
C SER A 114 13.13 3.99 15.03
N GLU A 115 12.09 3.68 15.82
CA GLU A 115 10.73 4.09 15.51
C GLU A 115 10.53 5.62 15.55
N ASP A 116 11.35 6.35 16.31
CA ASP A 116 11.30 7.82 16.31
C ASP A 116 11.75 8.41 14.97
N VAL A 117 12.79 7.81 14.36
CA VAL A 117 13.21 8.17 12.99
C VAL A 117 12.09 7.84 12.01
N TRP A 118 11.48 6.67 12.15
CA TRP A 118 10.34 6.28 11.33
C TRP A 118 9.17 7.26 11.46
N LYS A 119 8.75 7.59 12.68
CA LYS A 119 7.67 8.57 12.96
C LYS A 119 7.96 9.93 12.35
N LYS A 120 9.19 10.42 12.48
CA LYS A 120 9.62 11.70 11.91
C LYS A 120 9.47 11.73 10.39
N ARG A 121 9.91 10.68 9.70
CA ARG A 121 9.80 10.57 8.23
C ARG A 121 8.35 10.34 7.80
N ALA A 122 7.61 9.51 8.52
CA ALA A 122 6.19 9.30 8.28
C ALA A 122 5.40 10.62 8.39
N ALA A 123 5.62 11.41 9.46
CA ALA A 123 4.98 12.72 9.62
C ALA A 123 5.27 13.63 8.42
N ALA A 124 6.53 13.70 7.97
CA ALA A 124 6.90 14.53 6.82
C ALA A 124 6.22 14.07 5.51
N ILE A 125 6.01 12.75 5.30
CA ILE A 125 5.24 12.25 4.16
C ILE A 125 3.76 12.55 4.33
N PHE A 126 3.19 12.38 5.52
CA PHE A 126 1.78 12.69 5.79
C PHE A 126 1.48 14.17 5.50
N ASP A 127 2.39 15.06 5.89
CA ASP A 127 2.27 16.51 5.61
C ASP A 127 2.38 16.80 4.10
N ALA A 128 3.36 16.17 3.42
CA ALA A 128 3.57 16.36 1.99
C ALA A 128 2.44 15.76 1.11
N CYS A 129 1.73 14.75 1.62
CA CYS A 129 0.60 14.09 0.98
C CYS A 129 -0.74 14.62 1.53
N ASP A 130 -0.84 15.90 1.89
CA ASP A 130 -2.10 16.44 2.41
C ASP A 130 -3.27 16.22 1.43
N GLY A 131 -4.42 15.83 1.97
CA GLY A 131 -5.61 15.48 1.18
C GLY A 131 -5.58 14.08 0.55
N ILE A 132 -4.46 13.35 0.55
CA ILE A 132 -4.37 11.98 0.05
C ILE A 132 -4.72 10.99 1.16
N PRO A 133 -5.72 10.11 1.01
CA PRO A 133 -5.97 9.02 1.94
C PRO A 133 -4.78 8.05 1.95
N LEU A 134 -4.25 7.76 3.14
CA LEU A 134 -3.06 6.93 3.30
C LEU A 134 -3.37 5.61 3.99
N GLY A 135 -2.56 4.60 3.69
CA GLY A 135 -2.51 3.34 4.41
C GLY A 135 -1.08 3.00 4.82
N LEU A 136 -0.95 1.97 5.65
CA LEU A 136 0.36 1.41 6.06
C LEU A 136 0.40 -0.09 5.75
N TYR A 137 1.59 -0.57 5.37
CA TYR A 137 1.84 -1.98 5.10
C TYR A 137 3.17 -2.42 5.70
N GLU A 138 3.16 -3.42 6.58
CA GLU A 138 4.37 -4.10 7.07
C GLU A 138 4.91 -5.06 6.02
N CYS A 139 5.45 -4.51 4.92
CA CYS A 139 6.00 -5.31 3.83
C CYS A 139 7.22 -6.09 4.32
N PRO A 140 7.29 -7.43 4.10
CA PRO A 140 8.42 -8.22 4.59
C PRO A 140 9.69 -8.12 3.74
N ARG A 141 9.67 -7.42 2.62
CA ARG A 141 10.81 -7.20 1.72
C ARG A 141 11.09 -5.70 1.52
N PRO A 142 12.36 -5.27 1.44
CA PRO A 142 13.60 -6.05 1.55
C PRO A 142 13.88 -6.55 2.97
N TYR A 143 13.32 -5.95 4.02
CA TYR A 143 13.36 -6.40 5.41
C TYR A 143 12.00 -6.17 6.08
N HIS A 144 11.73 -6.89 7.17
CA HIS A 144 10.42 -6.89 7.81
C HIS A 144 10.35 -5.90 8.98
N ARG A 145 9.98 -4.64 8.70
CA ARG A 145 9.70 -3.67 9.76
C ARG A 145 8.29 -3.86 10.29
N LYS A 146 8.18 -4.38 11.49
CA LYS A 146 6.93 -4.44 12.24
C LYS A 146 6.80 -3.18 13.09
N LEU A 147 5.64 -2.55 13.06
CA LEU A 147 5.35 -1.39 13.90
C LEU A 147 4.94 -1.85 15.30
N SER A 148 5.43 -1.17 16.33
CA SER A 148 4.90 -1.38 17.68
C SER A 148 3.46 -0.89 17.79
N PRO A 149 2.68 -1.38 18.79
CA PRO A 149 1.36 -0.82 19.09
C PRO A 149 1.38 0.70 19.27
N ASP A 150 2.38 1.23 19.99
CA ASP A 150 2.54 2.67 20.24
C ASP A 150 2.76 3.46 18.95
N THR A 151 3.59 2.95 18.06
CA THR A 151 3.85 3.61 16.77
C THR A 151 2.63 3.55 15.85
N LEU A 152 1.94 2.43 15.83
CA LEU A 152 0.71 2.33 15.05
C LEU A 152 -0.42 3.19 15.63
N GLY A 153 -0.59 3.23 16.96
CA GLY A 153 -1.53 4.11 17.64
C GLY A 153 -1.25 5.59 17.36
N TRP A 154 0.03 5.98 17.40
CA TRP A 154 0.44 7.33 16.99
C TRP A 154 0.05 7.63 15.55
N ALA A 155 0.33 6.73 14.60
CA ALA A 155 0.00 6.93 13.19
C ALA A 155 -1.53 7.03 12.97
N ALA A 156 -2.31 6.16 13.61
CA ALA A 156 -3.77 6.18 13.56
C ALA A 156 -4.34 7.49 14.17
N GLY A 157 -3.78 7.94 15.30
CA GLY A 157 -4.17 9.18 15.98
C GLY A 157 -3.95 10.45 15.16
N THR A 158 -3.15 10.40 14.07
CA THR A 158 -3.02 11.52 13.12
C THR A 158 -4.28 11.72 12.27
N GLY A 159 -5.19 10.75 12.22
CA GLY A 159 -6.36 10.77 11.35
C GLY A 159 -6.04 10.56 9.86
N ARG A 160 -4.79 10.24 9.51
CA ARG A 160 -4.34 10.09 8.11
C ARG A 160 -4.40 8.66 7.59
N ILE A 161 -4.47 7.66 8.49
CA ILE A 161 -4.37 6.25 8.12
C ILE A 161 -5.75 5.61 8.06
N PHE A 162 -6.15 5.20 6.87
CA PHE A 162 -7.44 4.56 6.56
C PHE A 162 -7.34 3.07 6.25
N PHE A 163 -6.12 2.56 6.05
CA PHE A 163 -5.86 1.17 5.71
C PHE A 163 -4.59 0.70 6.40
N TYR A 164 -4.62 -0.49 6.99
CA TYR A 164 -3.43 -1.11 7.57
C TYR A 164 -3.35 -2.59 7.25
N LYS A 165 -2.21 -3.01 6.69
CA LYS A 165 -1.92 -4.42 6.40
C LYS A 165 -0.83 -4.94 7.33
N ASP A 166 -1.26 -5.69 8.33
CA ASP A 166 -0.37 -6.44 9.23
C ASP A 166 0.14 -7.72 8.56
N THR A 167 1.40 -8.04 8.78
CA THR A 167 2.01 -9.31 8.34
C THR A 167 2.84 -9.96 9.44
N CYS A 168 2.65 -9.56 10.71
CA CYS A 168 3.45 -10.08 11.82
C CYS A 168 3.16 -11.54 12.17
N CYS A 169 2.02 -12.10 11.71
CA CYS A 169 1.59 -13.49 11.95
C CYS A 169 1.56 -13.87 13.45
N SER A 170 1.28 -12.90 14.34
CA SER A 170 1.23 -13.10 15.78
C SER A 170 -0.07 -12.56 16.37
N MET A 171 -0.97 -13.42 16.80
CA MET A 171 -2.25 -13.01 17.40
C MET A 171 -2.08 -12.09 18.61
N PRO A 172 -1.12 -12.31 19.54
CA PRO A 172 -0.89 -11.35 20.63
C PRO A 172 -0.47 -9.96 20.12
N ALA A 173 0.43 -9.90 19.13
CA ALA A 173 0.87 -8.63 18.54
C ALA A 173 -0.29 -7.92 17.82
N ILE A 174 -1.09 -8.64 17.03
CA ILE A 174 -2.27 -8.09 16.34
C ILE A 174 -3.25 -7.51 17.35
N ARG A 175 -3.56 -8.23 18.44
CA ARG A 175 -4.46 -7.73 19.51
C ARG A 175 -3.92 -6.45 20.16
N GLY A 176 -2.61 -6.40 20.44
CA GLY A 176 -1.98 -5.19 20.98
C GLY A 176 -2.10 -3.98 20.05
N LYS A 177 -1.90 -4.20 18.75
CA LYS A 177 -2.05 -3.17 17.72
C LYS A 177 -3.51 -2.70 17.59
N LEU A 178 -4.47 -3.62 17.56
CA LEU A 178 -5.90 -3.27 17.52
C LEU A 178 -6.30 -2.42 18.74
N ALA A 179 -5.90 -2.84 19.96
CA ALA A 179 -6.18 -2.06 21.16
C ALA A 179 -5.57 -0.65 21.13
N ALA A 180 -4.46 -0.44 20.42
CA ALA A 180 -3.81 0.87 20.31
C ALA A 180 -4.49 1.81 19.30
N ILE A 181 -5.26 1.27 18.34
CA ILE A 181 -5.99 2.08 17.33
C ILE A 181 -7.47 2.28 17.67
N ASP A 182 -8.04 1.47 18.57
CA ASP A 182 -9.44 1.56 19.00
C ASP A 182 -9.66 2.58 20.14
N GLY A 183 -8.59 3.18 20.66
CA GLY A 183 -8.60 4.21 21.71
C GLY A 183 -8.55 5.60 21.14
#